data_43be6b76200580fb70acde4c37c92ec5
#
_entry.id   43be6b76200580fb70acde4c37c92ec5
#
_cell.length_a   1.000
_cell.length_b   1.000
_cell.length_c   1.000
_cell.angle_alpha   90.00
_cell.angle_beta   90.00
_cell.angle_gamma   90.00
#
_symmetry.space_group_name_H-M   'P 1'
#
loop_
_entity.id
_entity.type
_entity.pdbx_description
1 polymer ?
#
loop_
_entity_poly.entity_id
_entity_poly.type
_entity_poly.pdbx_seq_one_letter_code
_entity_poly.pdbx_strand_id
1 'polypeptide(L)'
;VFTPAIEREFHRTRPLQRSIALEFVLMIAILGLVALWRFTPPPRVLAMSDDVPLAVHIHTEAAMFQVLIAPGKVGQNDFVLQLMNGDASPFAAKEATLTLSLPDRGIEPLERSAALGPDGYWHVKKVPLSVPGRWHMQIDALVTDFKKVTLEDDFEVR
;
A
#
# COMPACT_ATOMS: atom_id res chain seq x y z
N VAL A 1 41.91 2.72 66.77
CA VAL A 1 41.09 1.51 66.68
C VAL A 1 39.87 1.80 65.82
N PHE A 2 40.03 2.02 64.44
CA PHE A 2 38.90 2.32 63.56
C PHE A 2 39.12 1.70 62.18
N THR A 3 39.58 0.46 62.03
CA THR A 3 39.86 -0.15 60.74
C THR A 3 39.08 -1.40 60.33
N PRO A 4 38.11 -1.98 61.08
CA PRO A 4 37.38 -3.16 60.58
C PRO A 4 36.08 -2.84 59.82
N ALA A 5 35.59 -1.59 59.81
CA ALA A 5 34.32 -1.26 59.18
C ALA A 5 34.43 -1.08 57.64
N ILE A 6 35.57 -0.55 57.18
CA ILE A 6 35.76 -0.22 55.73
C ILE A 6 36.01 -1.46 54.89
N GLU A 7 36.66 -2.51 55.45
CA GLU A 7 36.89 -3.76 54.68
C GLU A 7 35.61 -4.58 54.43
N ARG A 8 34.58 -4.43 55.27
CA ARG A 8 33.30 -5.14 55.07
C ARG A 8 32.43 -4.52 53.97
N GLU A 9 32.60 -3.25 53.66
CA GLU A 9 31.88 -2.62 52.57
C GLU A 9 32.44 -3.01 51.18
N PHE A 10 33.75 -3.21 51.06
CA PHE A 10 34.36 -3.65 49.80
C PHE A 10 33.93 -5.06 49.34
N HIS A 11 33.61 -5.95 50.27
CA HIS A 11 33.11 -7.29 49.93
C HIS A 11 31.63 -7.29 49.47
N ARG A 12 30.87 -6.24 49.79
CA ARG A 12 29.46 -6.12 49.42
C ARG A 12 29.26 -5.52 48.00
N THR A 13 30.26 -4.85 47.45
CA THR A 13 30.21 -4.22 46.13
C THR A 13 30.40 -5.20 44.97
N ARG A 14 31.11 -6.31 45.17
CA ARG A 14 31.34 -7.33 44.16
C ARG A 14 30.05 -7.99 43.61
N PRO A 15 29.08 -8.40 44.45
CA PRO A 15 27.82 -8.92 43.93
C PRO A 15 26.99 -7.85 43.20
N LEU A 16 27.02 -6.61 43.67
CA LEU A 16 26.35 -5.48 43.03
C LEU A 16 26.96 -5.17 41.66
N GLN A 17 28.29 -5.14 41.57
CA GLN A 17 28.99 -4.93 40.30
C GLN A 17 28.70 -6.06 39.29
N ARG A 18 28.58 -7.31 39.75
CA ARG A 18 28.21 -8.44 38.89
C ARG A 18 26.76 -8.35 38.41
N SER A 19 25.83 -7.91 39.25
CA SER A 19 24.44 -7.67 38.89
C SER A 19 24.33 -6.58 37.85
N ILE A 20 24.97 -5.44 38.05
CA ILE A 20 25.00 -4.34 37.09
C ILE A 20 25.64 -4.79 35.72
N ALA A 21 26.73 -5.52 35.78
CA ALA A 21 27.37 -6.03 34.57
C ALA A 21 26.46 -7.00 33.82
N LEU A 22 25.71 -7.87 34.51
CA LEU A 22 24.75 -8.79 33.91
C LEU A 22 23.59 -8.03 33.25
N GLU A 23 23.08 -6.97 33.91
CA GLU A 23 22.02 -6.12 33.34
C GLU A 23 22.49 -5.40 32.09
N PHE A 24 23.72 -4.90 32.07
CA PHE A 24 24.31 -4.30 30.86
C PHE A 24 24.42 -5.29 29.71
N VAL A 25 24.90 -6.50 29.97
CA VAL A 25 25.01 -7.56 28.95
C VAL A 25 23.62 -7.93 28.42
N LEU A 26 22.62 -8.05 29.31
CA LEU A 26 21.25 -8.36 28.93
C LEU A 26 20.66 -7.24 28.04
N MET A 27 20.88 -5.99 28.41
CA MET A 27 20.42 -4.82 27.65
C MET A 27 21.05 -4.79 26.26
N ILE A 28 22.35 -5.04 26.14
CA ILE A 28 23.05 -5.13 24.84
C ILE A 28 22.49 -6.29 24.00
N ALA A 29 22.22 -7.44 24.63
CA ALA A 29 21.63 -8.60 23.95
C ALA A 29 20.23 -8.30 23.41
N ILE A 30 19.38 -7.62 24.20
CA ILE A 30 18.04 -7.19 23.76
C ILE A 30 18.13 -6.18 22.61
N LEU A 31 19.01 -5.19 22.71
CA LEU A 31 19.21 -4.21 21.64
C LEU A 31 19.74 -4.88 20.37
N GLY A 32 20.64 -5.84 20.50
CA GLY A 32 21.12 -6.64 19.36
C GLY A 32 20.01 -7.43 18.69
N LEU A 33 19.13 -8.07 19.48
CA LEU A 33 17.99 -8.83 18.98
C LEU A 33 16.98 -7.92 18.24
N VAL A 34 16.70 -6.75 18.80
CA VAL A 34 15.82 -5.75 18.19
C VAL A 34 16.43 -5.18 16.90
N ALA A 35 17.74 -4.92 16.90
CA ALA A 35 18.46 -4.48 15.70
C ALA A 35 18.42 -5.54 14.59
N LEU A 36 18.56 -6.82 14.94
CA LEU A 36 18.44 -7.93 13.99
C LEU A 36 17.04 -8.01 13.36
N TRP A 37 16.01 -7.71 14.16
CA TRP A 37 14.62 -7.74 13.68
C TRP A 37 14.32 -6.61 12.69
N ARG A 38 15.04 -5.49 12.78
CA ARG A 38 14.91 -4.37 11.84
C ARG A 38 15.33 -4.74 10.40
N PHE A 39 16.21 -5.72 10.25
CA PHE A 39 16.71 -6.18 8.95
C PHE A 39 15.94 -7.37 8.38
N THR A 40 15.02 -7.97 9.13
CA THR A 40 14.14 -9.01 8.60
C THR A 40 12.90 -8.39 8.00
N PRO A 41 12.73 -8.39 6.66
CA PRO A 41 11.50 -7.90 6.04
C PRO A 41 10.32 -8.77 6.50
N PRO A 42 9.15 -8.17 6.79
CA PRO A 42 7.99 -8.94 7.19
C PRO A 42 7.63 -9.95 6.09
N PRO A 43 7.17 -11.18 6.45
CA PRO A 43 6.87 -12.24 5.49
C PRO A 43 5.90 -11.83 4.38
N ARG A 44 5.04 -10.86 4.65
CA ARG A 44 4.10 -10.29 3.67
C ARG A 44 4.80 -9.58 2.52
N VAL A 45 5.94 -8.91 2.76
CA VAL A 45 6.70 -8.20 1.73
C VAL A 45 7.38 -9.20 0.79
N LEU A 46 7.84 -10.35 1.30
CA LEU A 46 8.43 -11.41 0.48
C LEU A 46 7.39 -12.16 -0.38
N ALA A 47 6.17 -12.30 0.13
CA ALA A 47 5.07 -12.93 -0.60
C ALA A 47 4.40 -11.99 -1.63
N MET A 48 4.58 -10.67 -1.49
CA MET A 48 3.95 -9.66 -2.35
C MET A 48 4.87 -9.13 -3.46
N SER A 49 6.12 -9.62 -3.55
CA SER A 49 7.09 -9.08 -4.53
C SER A 49 6.75 -9.37 -6.00
N ASP A 50 5.89 -10.35 -6.26
CA ASP A 50 5.48 -10.70 -7.63
C ASP A 50 4.03 -10.27 -7.99
N ASP A 51 3.17 -9.97 -7.00
CA ASP A 51 1.75 -9.67 -7.20
C ASP A 51 1.26 -8.42 -6.43
N VAL A 52 2.12 -7.41 -6.25
CA VAL A 52 1.66 -6.14 -5.66
C VAL A 52 0.72 -5.45 -6.63
N PRO A 53 -0.58 -5.27 -6.29
CA PRO A 53 -1.48 -4.50 -7.12
C PRO A 53 -0.94 -3.09 -7.34
N LEU A 54 -1.02 -2.60 -8.56
CA LEU A 54 -0.70 -1.23 -8.87
C LEU A 54 -1.83 -0.34 -8.34
N ALA A 55 -1.51 0.62 -7.47
CA ALA A 55 -2.47 1.58 -6.95
C ALA A 55 -2.28 2.93 -7.66
N VAL A 56 -3.34 3.44 -8.25
CA VAL A 56 -3.41 4.76 -8.88
C VAL A 56 -4.38 5.62 -8.08
N HIS A 57 -3.97 6.83 -7.71
CA HIS A 57 -4.79 7.76 -6.95
C HIS A 57 -5.04 9.01 -7.78
N ILE A 58 -6.30 9.26 -8.12
CA ILE A 58 -6.71 10.40 -8.91
C ILE A 58 -7.45 11.38 -7.99
N HIS A 59 -6.93 12.58 -7.85
CA HIS A 59 -7.52 13.62 -7.02
C HIS A 59 -7.96 14.80 -7.87
N THR A 60 -9.21 15.19 -7.70
CA THR A 60 -9.73 16.47 -8.19
C THR A 60 -10.42 17.21 -7.04
N GLU A 61 -10.75 18.48 -7.22
CA GLU A 61 -11.51 19.25 -6.21
C GLU A 61 -12.90 18.65 -5.92
N ALA A 62 -13.49 17.92 -6.87
CA ALA A 62 -14.85 17.40 -6.78
C ALA A 62 -14.92 15.94 -6.34
N ALA A 63 -13.91 15.13 -6.64
CA ALA A 63 -13.93 13.70 -6.40
C ALA A 63 -12.51 13.14 -6.24
N MET A 64 -12.41 12.01 -5.52
CA MET A 64 -11.18 11.25 -5.31
C MET A 64 -11.45 9.83 -5.76
N PHE A 65 -10.63 9.32 -6.70
CA PHE A 65 -10.75 7.95 -7.18
C PHE A 65 -9.47 7.20 -6.87
N GLN A 66 -9.63 6.04 -6.25
CA GLN A 66 -8.55 5.10 -6.06
C GLN A 66 -8.79 3.90 -6.94
N VAL A 67 -7.79 3.54 -7.73
CA VAL A 67 -7.85 2.40 -8.64
C VAL A 67 -6.79 1.40 -8.25
N LEU A 68 -7.21 0.16 -8.00
CA LEU A 68 -6.32 -0.96 -7.78
C LEU A 68 -6.34 -1.84 -9.03
N ILE A 69 -5.15 -2.13 -9.56
CA ILE A 69 -4.95 -2.95 -10.76
C ILE A 69 -4.17 -4.20 -10.36
N ALA A 70 -4.78 -5.36 -10.51
CA ALA A 70 -4.15 -6.62 -10.14
C ALA A 70 -4.09 -7.57 -11.36
N PRO A 71 -2.94 -8.13 -11.70
CA PRO A 71 -1.62 -8.00 -11.08
C PRO A 71 -0.82 -6.75 -11.51
N GLY A 72 -1.32 -5.88 -12.38
CA GLY A 72 -0.60 -4.68 -12.88
C GLY A 72 0.51 -4.98 -13.89
N LYS A 73 0.37 -6.07 -14.63
CA LYS A 73 1.34 -6.58 -15.62
C LYS A 73 0.66 -6.79 -16.98
N VAL A 74 1.49 -7.01 -18.00
CA VAL A 74 0.98 -7.44 -19.30
C VAL A 74 0.16 -8.72 -19.17
N GLY A 75 -1.02 -8.74 -19.74
CA GLY A 75 -1.97 -9.84 -19.68
C GLY A 75 -3.34 -9.43 -19.14
N GLN A 76 -4.05 -10.37 -18.56
CA GLN A 76 -5.37 -10.12 -17.95
C GLN A 76 -5.23 -9.44 -16.60
N ASN A 77 -5.93 -8.33 -16.41
CA ASN A 77 -5.92 -7.56 -15.18
C ASN A 77 -7.36 -7.33 -14.68
N ASP A 78 -7.49 -7.29 -13.36
CA ASP A 78 -8.73 -6.90 -12.71
C ASP A 78 -8.56 -5.50 -12.13
N PHE A 79 -9.55 -4.64 -12.34
CA PHE A 79 -9.58 -3.28 -11.82
C PHE A 79 -10.64 -3.17 -10.75
N VAL A 80 -10.27 -2.56 -9.62
CA VAL A 80 -11.19 -2.18 -8.54
C VAL A 80 -11.17 -0.67 -8.42
N LEU A 81 -12.33 -0.03 -8.68
CA LEU A 81 -12.47 1.41 -8.65
C LEU A 81 -13.20 1.80 -7.37
N GLN A 82 -12.53 2.53 -6.50
CA GLN A 82 -13.10 3.11 -5.30
C GLN A 82 -13.37 4.60 -5.58
N LEU A 83 -14.66 4.93 -5.68
CA LEU A 83 -15.10 6.29 -5.97
C LEU A 83 -15.51 6.97 -4.66
N MET A 84 -14.91 8.14 -4.38
CA MET A 84 -15.15 8.93 -3.18
C MET A 84 -15.36 10.39 -3.54
N ASN A 85 -16.14 11.09 -2.74
CA ASN A 85 -16.22 12.55 -2.77
C ASN A 85 -14.92 13.16 -2.21
N GLY A 86 -14.72 14.46 -2.39
CA GLY A 86 -13.56 15.17 -1.84
C GLY A 86 -13.44 15.13 -0.31
N ASP A 87 -14.53 14.80 0.41
CA ASP A 87 -14.59 14.60 1.86
C ASP A 87 -14.38 13.12 2.29
N ALA A 88 -13.95 12.28 1.36
CA ALA A 88 -13.76 10.83 1.53
C ALA A 88 -15.05 10.04 1.81
N SER A 89 -16.23 10.62 1.67
CA SER A 89 -17.49 9.89 1.70
C SER A 89 -17.69 9.08 0.40
N PRO A 90 -18.45 7.97 0.42
CA PRO A 90 -18.74 7.21 -0.79
C PRO A 90 -19.39 8.09 -1.87
N PHE A 91 -18.87 8.00 -3.09
CA PHE A 91 -19.41 8.71 -4.23
C PHE A 91 -20.55 7.90 -4.86
N ALA A 92 -21.76 8.45 -4.82
CA ALA A 92 -22.93 7.77 -5.36
C ALA A 92 -22.94 7.91 -6.90
N ALA A 93 -22.47 6.87 -7.61
CA ALA A 93 -22.62 6.75 -9.04
C ALA A 93 -23.70 5.71 -9.39
N LYS A 94 -24.46 5.95 -10.47
CA LYS A 94 -25.39 4.99 -11.05
C LYS A 94 -24.67 3.97 -11.91
N GLU A 95 -23.65 4.43 -12.64
CA GLU A 95 -22.83 3.65 -13.56
C GLU A 95 -21.41 4.16 -13.51
N ALA A 96 -20.46 3.27 -13.75
CA ALA A 96 -19.05 3.60 -13.91
C ALA A 96 -18.49 2.87 -15.16
N THR A 97 -17.72 3.59 -15.94
CA THR A 97 -17.08 3.07 -17.15
C THR A 97 -15.60 3.35 -17.10
N LEU A 98 -14.81 2.33 -17.40
CA LEU A 98 -13.35 2.40 -17.51
C LEU A 98 -12.98 2.38 -19.00
N THR A 99 -12.22 3.38 -19.42
CA THR A 99 -11.64 3.45 -20.76
C THR A 99 -10.12 3.44 -20.66
N LEU A 100 -9.47 2.56 -21.38
CA LEU A 100 -8.02 2.41 -21.40
C LEU A 100 -7.50 2.59 -22.82
N SER A 101 -6.44 3.35 -22.99
CA SER A 101 -5.79 3.54 -24.29
C SER A 101 -4.27 3.60 -24.13
N LEU A 102 -3.57 3.31 -25.22
CA LEU A 102 -2.12 3.47 -25.31
C LEU A 102 -1.79 4.20 -26.62
N PRO A 103 -1.94 5.53 -26.66
CA PRO A 103 -1.80 6.33 -27.87
C PRO A 103 -0.43 6.19 -28.52
N ASP A 104 0.63 6.13 -27.73
CA ASP A 104 2.02 5.99 -28.18
C ASP A 104 2.29 4.72 -29.00
N ARG A 105 1.43 3.72 -28.85
CA ARG A 105 1.49 2.43 -29.58
C ARG A 105 0.34 2.24 -30.54
N GLY A 106 -0.51 3.25 -30.75
CA GLY A 106 -1.66 3.19 -31.65
C GLY A 106 -2.76 2.23 -31.18
N ILE A 107 -2.86 1.98 -29.88
CA ILE A 107 -3.94 1.16 -29.31
C ILE A 107 -5.14 2.06 -29.08
N GLU A 108 -6.23 1.73 -29.79
CA GLU A 108 -7.50 2.44 -29.66
C GLU A 108 -8.12 2.29 -28.25
N PRO A 109 -8.95 3.24 -27.84
CA PRO A 109 -9.62 3.20 -26.54
C PRO A 109 -10.43 1.92 -26.35
N LEU A 110 -10.12 1.19 -25.26
CA LEU A 110 -10.83 0.00 -24.82
C LEU A 110 -11.78 0.38 -23.70
N GLU A 111 -13.07 0.43 -24.00
CA GLU A 111 -14.10 0.76 -23.03
C GLU A 111 -14.68 -0.48 -22.35
N ARG A 112 -14.86 -0.42 -21.04
CA ARG A 112 -15.44 -1.49 -20.20
C ARG A 112 -16.35 -0.91 -19.12
N SER A 113 -17.57 -1.42 -19.02
CA SER A 113 -18.48 -1.09 -17.92
C SER A 113 -18.04 -1.77 -16.65
N ALA A 114 -18.04 -1.04 -15.54
CA ALA A 114 -17.78 -1.58 -14.22
C ALA A 114 -19.06 -2.08 -13.57
N ALA A 115 -18.97 -3.15 -12.78
CA ALA A 115 -20.06 -3.69 -12.00
C ALA A 115 -19.87 -3.32 -10.52
N LEU A 116 -20.91 -2.82 -9.87
CA LEU A 116 -20.88 -2.55 -8.43
C LEU A 116 -20.86 -3.87 -7.65
N GLY A 117 -19.84 -4.07 -6.84
CA GLY A 117 -19.70 -5.24 -5.99
C GLY A 117 -20.41 -5.11 -4.65
N PRO A 118 -20.54 -6.24 -3.92
CA PRO A 118 -21.13 -6.25 -2.58
C PRO A 118 -20.29 -5.53 -1.53
N ASP A 119 -19.02 -5.26 -1.85
CA ASP A 119 -18.05 -4.49 -1.07
C ASP A 119 -18.22 -2.97 -1.24
N GLY A 120 -19.12 -2.54 -2.11
CA GLY A 120 -19.37 -1.14 -2.43
C GLY A 120 -18.41 -0.53 -3.42
N TYR A 121 -17.52 -1.34 -4.02
CA TYR A 121 -16.56 -0.91 -5.05
C TYR A 121 -17.01 -1.34 -6.44
N TRP A 122 -16.51 -0.63 -7.45
CA TRP A 122 -16.77 -0.95 -8.83
C TRP A 122 -15.67 -1.85 -9.39
N HIS A 123 -16.06 -2.96 -10.01
CA HIS A 123 -15.16 -3.98 -10.52
C HIS A 123 -15.21 -4.09 -12.04
N VAL A 124 -14.04 -4.10 -12.68
CA VAL A 124 -13.89 -4.45 -14.09
C VAL A 124 -12.93 -5.62 -14.17
N LYS A 125 -13.42 -6.77 -14.60
CA LYS A 125 -12.66 -8.01 -14.61
C LYS A 125 -12.11 -8.34 -16.00
N LYS A 126 -10.96 -9.04 -16.03
CA LYS A 126 -10.35 -9.61 -17.23
C LYS A 126 -10.08 -8.57 -18.33
N VAL A 127 -9.53 -7.45 -17.96
CA VAL A 127 -9.12 -6.41 -18.91
C VAL A 127 -7.76 -6.78 -19.50
N PRO A 128 -7.63 -6.98 -20.83
CA PRO A 128 -6.37 -7.32 -21.44
C PRO A 128 -5.49 -6.08 -21.59
N LEU A 129 -4.34 -6.04 -20.92
CA LEU A 129 -3.26 -5.09 -21.18
C LEU A 129 -2.22 -5.80 -22.06
N SER A 130 -2.28 -5.57 -23.37
CA SER A 130 -1.59 -6.39 -24.35
C SER A 130 -0.10 -6.16 -24.43
N VAL A 131 0.38 -4.98 -24.05
CA VAL A 131 1.79 -4.56 -24.17
C VAL A 131 2.20 -3.74 -22.96
N PRO A 132 3.50 -3.72 -22.60
CA PRO A 132 4.02 -2.84 -21.57
C PRO A 132 4.06 -1.40 -22.08
N GLY A 133 3.98 -0.46 -21.15
CA GLY A 133 4.07 0.97 -21.46
C GLY A 133 3.18 1.82 -20.56
N ARG A 134 3.14 3.12 -20.87
CA ARG A 134 2.37 4.10 -20.16
C ARG A 134 0.95 4.19 -20.70
N TRP A 135 0.04 3.49 -20.05
CA TRP A 135 -1.37 3.46 -20.40
C TRP A 135 -2.10 4.68 -19.87
N HIS A 136 -2.95 5.25 -20.69
CA HIS A 136 -3.89 6.28 -20.30
C HIS A 136 -5.19 5.64 -19.84
N MET A 137 -5.69 6.06 -18.68
CA MET A 137 -6.91 5.58 -18.06
C MET A 137 -7.88 6.73 -17.87
N GLN A 138 -9.11 6.55 -18.32
CA GLN A 138 -10.23 7.46 -18.08
C GLN A 138 -11.34 6.70 -17.36
N ILE A 139 -11.88 7.30 -16.32
CA ILE A 139 -13.02 6.77 -15.57
C ILE A 139 -14.15 7.75 -15.66
N ASP A 140 -15.25 7.30 -16.21
CA ASP A 140 -16.51 8.04 -16.32
C ASP A 140 -17.51 7.50 -15.28
N ALA A 141 -17.90 8.34 -14.34
CA ALA A 141 -18.90 8.00 -13.34
C ALA A 141 -20.18 8.82 -13.57
N LEU A 142 -21.28 8.13 -13.89
CA LEU A 142 -22.59 8.75 -14.08
C LEU A 142 -23.29 8.94 -12.72
N VAL A 143 -23.46 10.16 -12.30
CA VAL A 143 -24.09 10.51 -11.01
C VAL A 143 -25.61 10.64 -11.16
N THR A 144 -26.03 11.37 -12.18
CA THR A 144 -27.44 11.52 -12.58
C THR A 144 -27.53 11.39 -14.09
N ASP A 145 -28.72 11.28 -14.63
CA ASP A 145 -28.95 11.14 -16.07
C ASP A 145 -28.35 12.29 -16.92
N PHE A 146 -27.97 13.39 -16.24
CA PHE A 146 -27.41 14.59 -16.88
C PHE A 146 -26.04 15.01 -16.28
N LYS A 147 -25.52 14.30 -15.27
CA LYS A 147 -24.26 14.65 -14.63
C LYS A 147 -23.31 13.47 -14.66
N LYS A 148 -22.24 13.62 -15.42
CA LYS A 148 -21.11 12.69 -15.50
C LYS A 148 -19.88 13.37 -14.90
N VAL A 149 -19.09 12.62 -14.15
CA VAL A 149 -17.77 13.02 -13.66
C VAL A 149 -16.75 12.17 -14.38
N THR A 150 -15.81 12.80 -15.03
CA THR A 150 -14.72 12.15 -15.75
C THR A 150 -13.41 12.45 -15.04
N LEU A 151 -12.61 11.42 -14.78
CA LEU A 151 -11.27 11.52 -14.25
C LEU A 151 -10.30 10.73 -15.12
N GLU A 152 -9.11 11.28 -15.29
CA GLU A 152 -8.07 10.74 -16.15
C GLU A 152 -6.74 10.68 -15.41
N ASP A 153 -5.98 9.63 -15.64
CA ASP A 153 -4.61 9.50 -15.16
C ASP A 153 -3.86 8.47 -16.02
N ASP A 154 -2.54 8.47 -15.88
CA ASP A 154 -1.67 7.52 -16.56
C ASP A 154 -1.06 6.54 -15.57
N PHE A 155 -0.87 5.30 -15.99
CA PHE A 155 -0.18 4.29 -15.20
C PHE A 155 0.76 3.46 -16.06
N GLU A 156 1.79 2.89 -15.45
CA GLU A 156 2.79 2.11 -16.17
C GLU A 156 2.61 0.62 -15.96
N VAL A 157 2.50 -0.10 -17.06
CA VAL A 157 2.42 -1.57 -17.13
C VAL A 157 3.79 -2.14 -17.48
N ARG A 158 4.26 -3.10 -16.69
CA ARG A 158 5.55 -3.79 -16.86
C ARG A 158 5.41 -5.15 -17.52
#